data_67bd57c255f80f089c3a6962f1adacfb
#
_entry.id   67bd57c255f80f089c3a6962f1adacfb
#
_cell.length_a   1.000
_cell.length_b   1.000
_cell.length_c   1.000
_cell.angle_alpha   90.00
_cell.angle_beta   90.00
_cell.angle_gamma   90.00
#
_symmetry.space_group_name_H-M   'P 1'
#
loop_
_entity.id
_entity.type
_entity.pdbx_description
1 polymer ?
#
loop_
_entity_poly.entity_id
_entity_poly.type
_entity_poly.pdbx_seq_one_letter_code
_entity_poly.pdbx_strand_id
1 'polypeptide(L)'
;MPPQKMQKVRAYLRHGDLYGLAQESFSYVNWRLRTSHDLELDLPGRIQDVRAKYGLGKESQYGETAILRALLRDHPRPYLVDVGAHDGRSWSNSRGFMLRGWHGILIEPLPKVFAQLAYVYRNNPNAACLNLACTDSSGEQQLFVGTDGDTGMGSSLCADDNEWFAGMRSDTTITVKTETLTSLLDQANWPQDFALLLVDAEGMDYEVLRGLDFSRYQPAVIVTEEYMANPAKHEAKYAMLGANGYRLHHVTGDGANSIWLAPSFAIVA
;
A
#
# COMPACT_ATOMS: atom_id res chain seq x y z
N MET A 1 2.88 -36.36 6.75
CA MET A 1 2.50 -35.31 7.71
C MET A 1 3.04 -35.69 9.09
N PRO A 2 3.74 -34.79 9.81
CA PRO A 2 4.24 -35.07 11.16
C PRO A 2 3.11 -35.47 12.11
N PRO A 3 3.32 -36.36 13.07
CA PRO A 3 2.27 -36.90 13.96
C PRO A 3 1.49 -35.78 14.71
N GLN A 4 2.17 -34.74 15.14
CA GLN A 4 1.56 -33.59 15.83
C GLN A 4 0.57 -32.80 14.95
N LYS A 5 0.84 -32.65 13.65
CA LYS A 5 -0.08 -32.00 12.71
C LYS A 5 -1.32 -32.85 12.42
N MET A 6 -1.18 -34.16 12.38
CA MET A 6 -2.33 -35.06 12.26
C MET A 6 -3.27 -35.00 13.47
N GLN A 7 -2.75 -34.78 14.68
CA GLN A 7 -3.58 -34.58 15.86
C GLN A 7 -4.40 -33.29 15.78
N LYS A 8 -3.79 -32.19 15.33
CA LYS A 8 -4.51 -30.91 15.12
C LYS A 8 -5.60 -31.03 14.06
N VAL A 9 -5.29 -31.63 12.92
CA VAL A 9 -6.29 -31.89 11.85
C VAL A 9 -7.48 -32.68 12.38
N ARG A 10 -7.24 -33.74 13.18
CA ARG A 10 -8.31 -34.51 13.83
C ARG A 10 -9.12 -33.71 14.84
N ALA A 11 -8.48 -32.79 15.55
CA ALA A 11 -9.18 -31.89 16.48
C ALA A 11 -10.12 -30.93 15.74
N TYR A 12 -9.67 -30.29 14.67
CA TYR A 12 -10.51 -29.42 13.84
C TYR A 12 -11.71 -30.16 13.24
N LEU A 13 -11.50 -31.36 12.73
CA LEU A 13 -12.59 -32.19 12.20
C LEU A 13 -13.61 -32.60 13.28
N ARG A 14 -13.15 -32.89 14.51
CA ARG A 14 -14.06 -33.23 15.62
C ARG A 14 -14.93 -32.05 16.07
N HIS A 15 -14.40 -30.83 15.98
CA HIS A 15 -15.10 -29.64 16.43
C HIS A 15 -15.81 -28.88 15.30
N GLY A 16 -15.80 -29.42 14.07
CA GLY A 16 -16.44 -28.79 12.90
C GLY A 16 -15.77 -27.48 12.47
N ASP A 17 -14.54 -27.21 12.95
CA ASP A 17 -13.79 -26.01 12.59
C ASP A 17 -13.12 -26.19 11.21
N LEU A 18 -13.93 -26.02 10.18
CA LEU A 18 -13.47 -26.07 8.79
C LEU A 18 -12.50 -24.96 8.44
N TYR A 19 -12.57 -23.83 9.13
CA TYR A 19 -11.68 -22.70 8.92
C TYR A 19 -10.26 -22.98 9.48
N GLY A 20 -10.16 -23.48 10.70
CA GLY A 20 -8.90 -23.90 11.29
C GLY A 20 -8.25 -25.05 10.51
N LEU A 21 -9.07 -25.99 10.03
CA LEU A 21 -8.62 -27.08 9.15
C LEU A 21 -8.05 -26.55 7.83
N ALA A 22 -8.73 -25.59 7.22
CA ALA A 22 -8.26 -24.95 5.99
C ALA A 22 -6.92 -24.22 6.21
N GLN A 23 -6.78 -23.46 7.30
CA GLN A 23 -5.53 -22.76 7.62
C GLN A 23 -4.35 -23.72 7.86
N GLU A 24 -4.54 -24.80 8.60
CA GLU A 24 -3.47 -25.78 8.86
C GLU A 24 -3.10 -26.58 7.60
N SER A 25 -4.08 -26.96 6.79
CA SER A 25 -3.84 -27.62 5.50
C SER A 25 -3.06 -26.69 4.56
N PHE A 26 -3.39 -25.40 4.61
CA PHE A 26 -2.73 -24.34 3.84
C PHE A 26 -1.28 -24.12 4.26
N SER A 27 -1.01 -24.05 5.56
CA SER A 27 0.35 -23.93 6.09
C SER A 27 1.23 -25.11 5.67
N TYR A 28 0.65 -26.32 5.61
CA TYR A 28 1.37 -27.53 5.20
C TYR A 28 1.67 -27.53 3.70
N VAL A 29 0.69 -27.20 2.87
CA VAL A 29 0.85 -27.10 1.42
C VAL A 29 1.87 -26.00 1.09
N ASN A 30 1.80 -24.86 1.74
CA ASN A 30 2.75 -23.76 1.57
C ASN A 30 4.18 -24.14 1.95
N TRP A 31 4.36 -24.83 3.09
CA TRP A 31 5.67 -25.34 3.50
C TRP A 31 6.23 -26.33 2.49
N ARG A 32 5.41 -27.24 1.97
CA ARG A 32 5.84 -28.26 1.00
C ARG A 32 6.14 -27.69 -0.37
N LEU A 33 5.43 -26.64 -0.78
CA LEU A 33 5.66 -25.94 -2.06
C LEU A 33 6.90 -25.05 -2.01
N ARG A 34 7.23 -24.46 -0.85
CA ARG A 34 8.49 -23.72 -0.66
C ARG A 34 9.74 -24.60 -0.69
N THR A 35 9.58 -25.90 -0.44
CA THR A 35 10.67 -26.86 -0.43
C THR A 35 10.80 -27.67 -1.74
N SER A 36 9.85 -27.53 -2.67
CA SER A 36 9.92 -28.13 -4.01
C SER A 36 10.19 -27.05 -5.06
N HIS A 37 11.38 -27.06 -5.63
CA HIS A 37 11.84 -26.08 -6.63
C HIS A 37 11.05 -26.03 -7.95
N ASP A 38 10.03 -26.89 -8.14
CA ASP A 38 9.42 -27.12 -9.46
C ASP A 38 7.97 -26.64 -9.65
N LEU A 39 7.38 -25.92 -8.70
CA LEU A 39 5.99 -25.46 -8.84
C LEU A 39 5.82 -24.01 -8.42
N GLU A 40 5.75 -23.11 -9.40
CA GLU A 40 5.29 -21.71 -9.30
C GLU A 40 3.81 -21.59 -8.86
N LEU A 41 3.34 -22.40 -7.92
CA LEU A 41 1.99 -22.30 -7.38
C LEU A 41 2.01 -21.39 -6.16
N ASP A 42 1.88 -20.07 -6.40
CA ASP A 42 1.64 -19.08 -5.38
C ASP A 42 0.20 -19.19 -4.81
N LEU A 43 -0.10 -20.31 -4.19
CA LEU A 43 -1.42 -20.55 -3.56
C LEU A 43 -1.73 -19.54 -2.43
N PRO A 44 -0.78 -19.17 -1.53
CA PRO A 44 -1.05 -18.14 -0.53
C PRO A 44 -1.37 -16.79 -1.13
N GLY A 45 -0.61 -16.35 -2.15
CA GLY A 45 -0.90 -15.12 -2.84
C GLY A 45 -2.24 -15.14 -3.55
N ARG A 46 -2.63 -16.25 -4.19
CA ARG A 46 -3.95 -16.39 -4.83
C ARG A 46 -5.11 -16.28 -3.84
N ILE A 47 -4.94 -16.77 -2.61
CA ILE A 47 -5.98 -16.61 -1.57
C ILE A 47 -6.03 -15.20 -1.05
N GLN A 48 -4.89 -14.56 -0.83
CA GLN A 48 -4.86 -13.13 -0.52
C GLN A 48 -5.54 -12.32 -1.63
N ASP A 49 -5.29 -12.66 -2.89
CA ASP A 49 -5.93 -12.02 -4.04
C ASP A 49 -7.46 -12.20 -4.02
N VAL A 50 -7.96 -13.41 -3.74
CA VAL A 50 -9.40 -13.67 -3.61
C VAL A 50 -9.99 -12.86 -2.46
N ARG A 51 -9.35 -12.85 -1.31
CA ARG A 51 -9.78 -12.04 -0.16
C ARG A 51 -9.82 -10.56 -0.53
N ALA A 52 -8.73 -10.04 -1.10
CA ALA A 52 -8.63 -8.65 -1.53
C ALA A 52 -9.70 -8.29 -2.57
N LYS A 53 -9.93 -9.15 -3.56
CA LYS A 53 -10.94 -8.92 -4.59
C LYS A 53 -12.36 -8.85 -4.05
N TYR A 54 -12.72 -9.73 -3.12
CA TYR A 54 -14.10 -9.88 -2.64
C TYR A 54 -14.36 -9.28 -1.26
N GLY A 55 -13.37 -8.68 -0.64
CA GLY A 55 -13.52 -8.07 0.69
C GLY A 55 -13.62 -9.11 1.81
N LEU A 56 -12.95 -10.23 1.66
CA LEU A 56 -13.00 -11.34 2.60
C LEU A 56 -11.77 -11.31 3.53
N GLY A 57 -11.88 -10.64 4.66
CA GLY A 57 -10.83 -10.58 5.69
C GLY A 57 -10.11 -9.23 5.80
N LYS A 58 -9.04 -9.18 6.59
CA LYS A 58 -8.19 -7.99 6.69
C LYS A 58 -7.32 -7.88 5.44
N GLU A 59 -7.58 -6.89 4.62
CA GLU A 59 -6.82 -6.59 3.40
C GLU A 59 -5.87 -5.45 3.64
N SER A 60 -6.26 -4.50 4.48
CA SER A 60 -5.47 -3.37 4.94
C SER A 60 -5.09 -3.54 6.41
N GLN A 61 -4.12 -2.77 6.86
CA GLN A 61 -3.58 -2.85 8.22
C GLN A 61 -4.64 -2.47 9.26
N TYR A 62 -5.43 -1.41 9.00
CA TYR A 62 -6.38 -0.83 9.95
C TYR A 62 -7.82 -0.75 9.44
N GLY A 63 -8.14 -1.41 8.32
CA GLY A 63 -9.51 -1.49 7.78
C GLY A 63 -9.85 -0.42 6.75
N GLU A 64 -8.89 0.36 6.27
CA GLU A 64 -9.05 1.41 5.26
C GLU A 64 -9.78 0.91 4.02
N THR A 65 -9.44 -0.28 3.55
CA THR A 65 -10.01 -0.87 2.32
C THR A 65 -11.53 -0.95 2.37
N ALA A 66 -12.12 -1.23 3.54
CA ALA A 66 -13.59 -1.29 3.67
C ALA A 66 -14.22 0.09 3.48
N ILE A 67 -13.64 1.13 4.08
CA ILE A 67 -14.08 2.52 3.96
C ILE A 67 -13.94 2.98 2.51
N LEU A 68 -12.75 2.76 1.92
CA LEU A 68 -12.46 3.15 0.54
C LEU A 68 -13.40 2.50 -0.47
N ARG A 69 -13.75 1.22 -0.28
CA ARG A 69 -14.73 0.53 -1.12
C ARG A 69 -16.11 1.12 -1.01
N ALA A 70 -16.53 1.52 0.18
CA ALA A 70 -17.82 2.16 0.37
C ALA A 70 -17.86 3.53 -0.33
N LEU A 71 -16.80 4.34 -0.17
CA LEU A 71 -16.70 5.66 -0.77
C LEU A 71 -16.61 5.61 -2.31
N LEU A 72 -15.85 4.67 -2.85
CA LEU A 72 -15.45 4.64 -4.27
C LEU A 72 -16.19 3.58 -5.11
N ARG A 73 -17.27 2.99 -4.57
CA ARG A 73 -18.00 1.90 -5.22
C ARG A 73 -18.38 2.20 -6.67
N ASP A 74 -18.91 3.37 -6.90
CA ASP A 74 -19.48 3.80 -8.19
C ASP A 74 -18.73 5.00 -8.78
N HIS A 75 -17.46 5.19 -8.37
CA HIS A 75 -16.67 6.31 -8.86
C HIS A 75 -16.39 6.16 -10.37
N PRO A 76 -16.68 7.21 -11.19
CA PRO A 76 -16.62 7.10 -12.66
C PRO A 76 -15.19 6.99 -13.22
N ARG A 77 -14.17 7.31 -12.43
CA ARG A 77 -12.75 7.26 -12.82
C ARG A 77 -12.02 6.22 -11.98
N PRO A 78 -12.04 4.92 -12.35
CA PRO A 78 -11.40 3.84 -11.60
C PRO A 78 -9.88 3.84 -11.77
N TYR A 79 -9.25 4.94 -11.37
CA TYR A 79 -7.82 5.18 -11.45
C TYR A 79 -7.26 5.43 -10.06
N LEU A 80 -6.13 4.85 -9.75
CA LEU A 80 -5.45 5.05 -8.46
C LEU A 80 -3.94 5.25 -8.62
N VAL A 81 -3.36 5.93 -7.64
CA VAL A 81 -1.91 6.01 -7.44
C VAL A 81 -1.61 5.48 -6.05
N ASP A 82 -0.61 4.62 -5.93
CA ASP A 82 -0.18 4.00 -4.67
C ASP A 82 1.32 4.26 -4.49
N VAL A 83 1.65 5.21 -3.62
CA VAL A 83 3.02 5.58 -3.26
C VAL A 83 3.40 4.79 -2.02
N GLY A 84 4.46 3.99 -2.10
CA GLY A 84 4.80 3.00 -1.10
C GLY A 84 4.01 1.70 -1.28
N ALA A 85 3.80 1.26 -2.54
CA ALA A 85 2.99 0.10 -2.87
C ALA A 85 3.56 -1.23 -2.34
N HIS A 86 4.77 -1.23 -1.80
CA HIS A 86 5.47 -2.36 -1.22
C HIS A 86 5.48 -3.58 -2.17
N ASP A 87 5.20 -4.78 -1.70
CA ASP A 87 5.14 -6.02 -2.50
C ASP A 87 3.85 -6.15 -3.34
N GLY A 88 2.93 -5.19 -3.23
CA GLY A 88 1.63 -5.16 -3.90
C GLY A 88 0.60 -6.15 -3.35
N ARG A 89 0.85 -6.75 -2.19
CA ARG A 89 -0.04 -7.72 -1.53
C ARG A 89 -0.21 -7.48 -0.05
N SER A 90 0.91 -7.37 0.68
CA SER A 90 0.92 -7.27 2.14
C SER A 90 0.30 -5.93 2.55
N TRP A 91 -0.80 -5.98 3.31
CA TRP A 91 -1.57 -4.82 3.78
C TRP A 91 -1.95 -3.79 2.71
N SER A 92 -1.97 -4.19 1.45
CA SER A 92 -2.18 -3.30 0.32
C SER A 92 -3.62 -2.77 0.23
N ASN A 93 -3.77 -1.47 0.38
CA ASN A 93 -5.03 -0.75 0.18
C ASN A 93 -5.46 -0.69 -1.29
N SER A 94 -4.51 -0.76 -2.23
CA SER A 94 -4.78 -0.72 -3.68
C SER A 94 -5.16 -2.07 -4.28
N ARG A 95 -4.69 -3.19 -3.68
CA ARG A 95 -4.79 -4.53 -4.28
C ARG A 95 -6.19 -4.92 -4.70
N GLY A 96 -7.18 -4.68 -3.83
CA GLY A 96 -8.58 -5.03 -4.11
C GLY A 96 -9.18 -4.27 -5.28
N PHE A 97 -8.77 -3.03 -5.50
CA PHE A 97 -9.18 -2.21 -6.65
C PHE A 97 -8.51 -2.69 -7.94
N MET A 98 -7.21 -2.96 -7.89
CA MET A 98 -6.45 -3.49 -9.04
C MET A 98 -7.01 -4.83 -9.54
N LEU A 99 -7.42 -5.73 -8.65
CA LEU A 99 -8.05 -7.01 -8.99
C LEU A 99 -9.47 -6.86 -9.57
N ARG A 100 -10.08 -5.69 -9.42
CA ARG A 100 -11.37 -5.32 -10.04
C ARG A 100 -11.19 -4.61 -11.38
N GLY A 101 -9.97 -4.51 -11.88
CA GLY A 101 -9.66 -3.93 -13.20
C GLY A 101 -9.43 -2.42 -13.18
N TRP A 102 -9.19 -1.82 -12.01
CA TRP A 102 -8.78 -0.42 -11.93
C TRP A 102 -7.43 -0.20 -12.59
N HIS A 103 -7.20 1.00 -13.09
CA HIS A 103 -5.89 1.45 -13.56
C HIS A 103 -5.08 1.96 -12.37
N GLY A 104 -3.81 1.57 -12.27
CA GLY A 104 -2.95 1.94 -11.14
C GLY A 104 -1.53 2.29 -11.55
N ILE A 105 -1.00 3.37 -10.97
CA ILE A 105 0.43 3.64 -10.87
C ILE A 105 0.86 3.20 -9.46
N LEU A 106 1.77 2.23 -9.40
CA LEU A 106 2.22 1.59 -8.17
C LEU A 106 3.72 1.85 -8.02
N ILE A 107 4.11 2.52 -6.94
CA ILE A 107 5.44 3.10 -6.78
C ILE A 107 6.11 2.49 -5.56
N GLU A 108 7.32 1.92 -5.78
CA GLU A 108 8.12 1.31 -4.71
C GLU A 108 9.61 1.60 -4.95
N PRO A 109 10.29 2.32 -4.05
CA PRO A 109 11.67 2.70 -4.25
C PRO A 109 12.68 1.56 -4.03
N LEU A 110 12.41 0.62 -3.11
CA LEU A 110 13.37 -0.41 -2.75
C LEU A 110 13.43 -1.51 -3.84
N PRO A 111 14.54 -1.68 -4.58
CA PRO A 111 14.59 -2.56 -5.76
C PRO A 111 14.19 -4.01 -5.48
N LYS A 112 14.53 -4.56 -4.31
CA LYS A 112 14.19 -5.93 -3.92
C LYS A 112 12.67 -6.10 -3.76
N VAL A 113 12.00 -5.15 -3.14
CA VAL A 113 10.55 -5.13 -2.90
C VAL A 113 9.82 -4.82 -4.20
N PHE A 114 10.32 -3.85 -4.97
CA PHE A 114 9.82 -3.55 -6.31
C PHE A 114 9.81 -4.77 -7.24
N ALA A 115 10.82 -5.62 -7.18
CA ALA A 115 10.84 -6.85 -7.99
C ALA A 115 9.64 -7.77 -7.66
N GLN A 116 9.22 -7.81 -6.39
CA GLN A 116 8.02 -8.55 -5.98
C GLN A 116 6.73 -7.87 -6.48
N LEU A 117 6.63 -6.56 -6.35
CA LEU A 117 5.53 -5.75 -6.88
C LEU A 117 5.37 -5.97 -8.39
N ALA A 118 6.45 -5.81 -9.15
CA ALA A 118 6.47 -6.02 -10.59
C ALA A 118 6.06 -7.45 -10.98
N TYR A 119 6.51 -8.45 -10.23
CA TYR A 119 6.11 -9.85 -10.44
C TYR A 119 4.61 -10.06 -10.19
N VAL A 120 4.07 -9.47 -9.13
CA VAL A 120 2.62 -9.57 -8.79
C VAL A 120 1.75 -9.02 -9.92
N TYR A 121 2.15 -7.92 -10.52
CA TYR A 121 1.37 -7.23 -11.55
C TYR A 121 1.82 -7.50 -13.00
N ARG A 122 2.79 -8.39 -13.23
CA ARG A 122 3.39 -8.67 -14.55
C ARG A 122 2.42 -8.95 -15.70
N ASN A 123 1.24 -9.46 -15.38
CA ASN A 123 0.19 -9.80 -16.34
C ASN A 123 -1.04 -8.89 -16.25
N ASN A 124 -0.96 -7.79 -15.52
CA ASN A 124 -2.06 -6.83 -15.39
C ASN A 124 -1.79 -5.62 -16.31
N PRO A 125 -2.49 -5.50 -17.45
CA PRO A 125 -2.25 -4.41 -18.39
C PRO A 125 -2.63 -3.02 -17.84
N ASN A 126 -3.38 -2.98 -16.73
CA ASN A 126 -3.81 -1.74 -16.09
C ASN A 126 -2.85 -1.27 -15.00
N ALA A 127 -1.75 -1.99 -14.74
CA ALA A 127 -0.80 -1.66 -13.69
C ALA A 127 0.51 -1.12 -14.29
N ALA A 128 0.91 0.07 -13.91
CA ALA A 128 2.23 0.63 -14.14
C ALA A 128 3.02 0.58 -12.82
N CYS A 129 4.01 -0.32 -12.71
CA CYS A 129 4.88 -0.41 -11.54
C CYS A 129 6.16 0.41 -11.80
N LEU A 130 6.54 1.30 -10.87
CA LEU A 130 7.67 2.22 -11.00
C LEU A 130 8.66 2.02 -9.84
N ASN A 131 9.93 1.80 -10.17
CA ASN A 131 11.01 1.71 -9.17
C ASN A 131 11.67 3.07 -8.95
N LEU A 132 11.04 3.88 -8.16
CA LEU A 132 11.50 5.21 -7.75
C LEU A 132 10.79 5.62 -6.46
N ALA A 133 11.22 6.71 -5.84
CA ALA A 133 10.51 7.33 -4.73
C ALA A 133 9.77 8.59 -5.19
N CYS A 134 8.61 8.88 -4.60
CA CYS A 134 7.94 10.16 -4.77
C CYS A 134 8.39 11.14 -3.70
N THR A 135 8.62 12.38 -4.12
CA THR A 135 8.93 13.51 -3.25
C THR A 135 8.55 14.83 -3.95
N ASP A 136 8.94 15.98 -3.41
CA ASP A 136 8.67 17.30 -3.98
C ASP A 136 9.67 17.74 -5.08
N SER A 137 10.63 16.89 -5.42
CA SER A 137 11.66 17.19 -6.43
C SER A 137 12.13 15.94 -7.19
N SER A 138 12.38 16.11 -8.49
CA SER A 138 12.95 15.07 -9.33
C SER A 138 14.47 15.02 -9.20
N GLY A 139 15.05 13.81 -9.25
CA GLY A 139 16.50 13.62 -9.17
C GLY A 139 16.90 12.27 -8.58
N GLU A 140 17.86 12.30 -7.66
CA GLU A 140 18.32 11.13 -6.91
C GLU A 140 18.46 11.51 -5.43
N GLN A 141 18.09 10.61 -4.53
CA GLN A 141 18.23 10.78 -3.09
C GLN A 141 18.68 9.47 -2.41
N GLN A 142 19.18 9.59 -1.19
CA GLN A 142 19.56 8.44 -0.37
C GLN A 142 18.32 7.89 0.34
N LEU A 143 18.02 6.63 0.10
CA LEU A 143 17.01 5.86 0.82
C LEU A 143 17.67 5.09 1.95
N PHE A 144 17.23 5.32 3.18
CA PHE A 144 17.60 4.53 4.35
C PHE A 144 16.81 3.23 4.32
N VAL A 145 17.51 2.10 4.33
CA VAL A 145 16.87 0.78 4.24
C VAL A 145 16.40 0.34 5.64
N GLY A 146 15.19 -0.16 5.74
CA GLY A 146 14.67 -0.69 6.99
C GLY A 146 15.45 -1.91 7.51
N THR A 147 15.45 -2.13 8.82
CA THR A 147 16.16 -3.26 9.49
C THR A 147 15.54 -4.61 9.15
N ASP A 148 14.27 -4.66 8.80
CA ASP A 148 13.62 -5.85 8.28
C ASP A 148 14.03 -6.06 6.81
N GLY A 149 15.29 -6.43 6.62
CA GLY A 149 15.97 -6.50 5.33
C GLY A 149 15.31 -7.39 4.27
N ASP A 150 14.36 -8.21 4.66
CA ASP A 150 13.61 -9.05 3.73
C ASP A 150 12.31 -8.41 3.27
N THR A 151 11.62 -7.65 4.10
CA THR A 151 10.38 -6.96 3.75
C THR A 151 10.61 -5.53 3.31
N GLY A 152 11.69 -4.87 3.77
CA GLY A 152 11.98 -3.46 3.45
C GLY A 152 11.05 -2.46 4.13
N MET A 153 10.23 -2.88 5.09
CA MET A 153 9.36 -2.00 5.88
C MET A 153 10.19 -1.01 6.68
N GLY A 154 9.71 0.22 6.82
CA GLY A 154 10.44 1.32 7.47
C GLY A 154 11.56 1.89 6.61
N SER A 155 11.66 1.55 5.30
CA SER A 155 12.60 2.21 4.39
C SER A 155 12.09 3.59 4.00
N SER A 156 12.90 4.64 4.20
CA SER A 156 12.47 6.03 4.03
C SER A 156 13.56 6.93 3.46
N LEU A 157 13.16 7.97 2.74
CA LEU A 157 14.01 9.12 2.41
C LEU A 157 14.18 10.10 3.58
N CYS A 158 13.32 9.99 4.61
CA CYS A 158 13.37 10.87 5.76
C CYS A 158 14.68 10.70 6.50
N ALA A 159 15.45 11.77 6.64
CA ALA A 159 16.72 11.76 7.38
C ALA A 159 16.55 12.00 8.89
N ASP A 160 15.32 12.22 9.35
CA ASP A 160 15.04 12.50 10.77
C ASP A 160 15.47 11.30 11.62
N ASP A 161 16.44 11.55 12.51
CA ASP A 161 16.92 10.57 13.47
C ASP A 161 16.13 10.72 14.77
N ASN A 162 14.93 10.13 14.79
CA ASN A 162 14.01 10.22 15.92
C ASN A 162 13.57 8.83 16.42
N GLU A 163 12.84 8.81 17.53
CA GLU A 163 12.40 7.57 18.18
C GLU A 163 11.50 6.71 17.28
N TRP A 164 10.80 7.29 16.29
CA TRP A 164 9.97 6.55 15.35
C TRP A 164 10.78 5.55 14.52
N PHE A 165 11.95 5.99 14.04
CA PHE A 165 12.85 5.13 13.28
C PHE A 165 13.83 4.34 14.13
N ALA A 166 13.85 4.57 15.45
CA ALA A 166 14.74 3.86 16.35
C ALA A 166 14.51 2.35 16.27
N GLY A 167 15.53 1.62 15.80
CA GLY A 167 15.46 0.17 15.58
C GLY A 167 14.78 -0.29 14.28
N MET A 168 14.19 0.60 13.50
CA MET A 168 13.59 0.27 12.20
C MET A 168 14.52 0.54 11.01
N ARG A 169 15.62 1.28 11.19
CA ARG A 169 16.61 1.56 10.16
C ARG A 169 17.86 0.71 10.34
N SER A 170 18.38 0.23 9.22
CA SER A 170 19.74 -0.32 9.15
C SER A 170 20.74 0.79 8.84
N ASP A 171 22.04 0.52 9.00
CA ASP A 171 23.12 1.41 8.55
C ASP A 171 23.26 1.46 7.02
N THR A 172 22.37 0.76 6.30
CA THR A 172 22.44 0.64 4.84
C THR A 172 21.63 1.76 4.19
N THR A 173 22.27 2.48 3.27
CA THR A 173 21.60 3.41 2.36
C THR A 173 21.81 3.01 0.92
N ILE A 174 20.83 3.32 0.07
CA ILE A 174 20.94 3.16 -1.38
C ILE A 174 20.52 4.44 -2.08
N THR A 175 21.10 4.73 -3.23
CA THR A 175 20.64 5.83 -4.08
C THR A 175 19.44 5.37 -4.88
N VAL A 176 18.35 6.12 -4.83
CA VAL A 176 17.13 5.88 -5.60
C VAL A 176 16.78 7.10 -6.43
N LYS A 177 16.14 6.87 -7.58
CA LYS A 177 15.54 7.96 -8.36
C LYS A 177 14.37 8.56 -7.61
N THR A 178 14.18 9.88 -7.74
CA THR A 178 13.02 10.58 -7.22
C THR A 178 12.27 11.31 -8.32
N GLU A 179 10.95 11.36 -8.18
CA GLU A 179 10.07 12.11 -9.07
C GLU A 179 8.94 12.76 -8.29
N THR A 180 8.38 13.85 -8.84
CA THR A 180 7.16 14.44 -8.30
C THR A 180 5.93 13.69 -8.81
N LEU A 181 4.85 13.67 -7.99
CA LEU A 181 3.59 13.10 -8.46
C LEU A 181 3.10 13.77 -9.74
N THR A 182 3.19 15.11 -9.83
CA THR A 182 2.79 15.86 -11.02
C THR A 182 3.51 15.38 -12.28
N SER A 183 4.83 15.22 -12.20
CA SER A 183 5.63 14.72 -13.35
C SER A 183 5.20 13.33 -13.79
N LEU A 184 4.97 12.42 -12.84
CA LEU A 184 4.52 11.05 -13.14
C LEU A 184 3.14 11.02 -13.79
N LEU A 185 2.22 11.81 -13.26
CA LEU A 185 0.84 11.90 -13.78
C LEU A 185 0.81 12.51 -15.19
N ASP A 186 1.65 13.52 -15.44
CA ASP A 186 1.82 14.13 -16.77
C ASP A 186 2.36 13.12 -17.79
N GLN A 187 3.43 12.40 -17.44
CA GLN A 187 4.03 11.37 -18.29
C GLN A 187 3.04 10.25 -18.62
N ALA A 188 2.17 9.89 -17.68
CA ALA A 188 1.17 8.85 -17.85
C ALA A 188 -0.12 9.34 -18.53
N ASN A 189 -0.28 10.63 -18.83
CA ASN A 189 -1.55 11.26 -19.26
C ASN A 189 -2.70 10.86 -18.33
N TRP A 190 -2.46 10.94 -17.02
CA TRP A 190 -3.40 10.47 -16.00
C TRP A 190 -4.62 11.39 -15.89
N PRO A 191 -5.82 10.85 -15.59
CA PRO A 191 -7.00 11.68 -15.39
C PRO A 191 -6.80 12.67 -14.23
N GLN A 192 -7.19 13.91 -14.41
CA GLN A 192 -7.02 14.97 -13.40
C GLN A 192 -7.89 14.72 -12.16
N ASP A 193 -9.06 14.09 -12.35
CA ASP A 193 -10.08 13.76 -11.35
C ASP A 193 -10.09 12.25 -11.00
N PHE A 194 -8.91 11.65 -10.86
CA PHE A 194 -8.81 10.23 -10.54
C PHE A 194 -9.34 9.91 -9.13
N ALA A 195 -9.69 8.63 -8.91
CA ALA A 195 -10.44 8.26 -7.71
C ALA A 195 -9.63 8.26 -6.42
N LEU A 196 -8.40 7.72 -6.44
CA LEU A 196 -7.70 7.38 -5.20
C LEU A 196 -6.21 7.67 -5.29
N LEU A 197 -5.71 8.42 -4.33
CA LEU A 197 -4.30 8.59 -4.03
C LEU A 197 -4.00 7.97 -2.66
N LEU A 198 -3.13 6.98 -2.63
CA LEU A 198 -2.58 6.38 -1.42
C LEU A 198 -1.14 6.86 -1.27
N VAL A 199 -0.79 7.35 -0.10
CA VAL A 199 0.56 7.78 0.25
C VAL A 199 0.93 7.15 1.58
N ASP A 200 1.93 6.31 1.55
CA ASP A 200 2.57 5.67 2.70
C ASP A 200 4.08 5.67 2.40
N ALA A 201 4.71 6.80 2.75
CA ALA A 201 6.10 7.09 2.39
C ALA A 201 7.01 7.17 3.61
N GLU A 202 6.59 6.53 4.72
CA GLU A 202 7.39 6.40 5.93
C GLU A 202 7.96 7.75 6.38
N GLY A 203 7.06 8.72 6.63
CA GLY A 203 7.37 10.05 7.11
C GLY A 203 7.70 11.10 6.02
N MET A 204 7.53 10.74 4.74
CA MET A 204 7.72 11.67 3.60
C MET A 204 6.41 12.08 2.93
N ASP A 205 5.27 11.76 3.51
CA ASP A 205 3.94 12.01 2.93
C ASP A 205 3.71 13.48 2.60
N TYR A 206 4.19 14.38 3.45
CA TYR A 206 4.09 15.82 3.22
C TYR A 206 4.85 16.24 1.96
N GLU A 207 6.09 15.77 1.78
CA GLU A 207 6.91 16.04 0.60
C GLU A 207 6.30 15.43 -0.66
N VAL A 208 5.78 14.20 -0.58
CA VAL A 208 5.06 13.55 -1.69
C VAL A 208 3.88 14.41 -2.13
N LEU A 209 3.05 14.87 -1.20
CA LEU A 209 1.90 15.72 -1.50
C LEU A 209 2.32 17.11 -2.02
N ARG A 210 3.45 17.68 -1.58
CA ARG A 210 4.02 18.90 -2.15
C ARG A 210 4.42 18.74 -3.62
N GLY A 211 4.76 17.53 -4.03
CA GLY A 211 5.03 17.16 -5.41
C GLY A 211 3.80 17.09 -6.30
N LEU A 212 2.59 17.26 -5.75
CA LEU A 212 1.33 17.26 -6.50
C LEU A 212 0.82 18.68 -6.73
N ASP A 213 0.59 19.04 -7.99
CA ASP A 213 -0.11 20.27 -8.38
C ASP A 213 -1.63 20.08 -8.20
N PHE A 214 -2.16 20.47 -7.05
CA PHE A 214 -3.57 20.37 -6.72
C PHE A 214 -4.48 21.25 -7.58
N SER A 215 -3.92 22.23 -8.31
CA SER A 215 -4.71 23.01 -9.27
C SER A 215 -5.05 22.23 -10.54
N ARG A 216 -4.29 21.17 -10.82
CA ARG A 216 -4.42 20.32 -12.02
C ARG A 216 -4.96 18.94 -11.69
N TYR A 217 -4.52 18.34 -10.58
CA TYR A 217 -4.87 16.99 -10.18
C TYR A 217 -5.61 17.02 -8.84
N GLN A 218 -6.84 16.54 -8.85
CA GLN A 218 -7.70 16.50 -7.67
C GLN A 218 -8.22 15.06 -7.44
N PRO A 219 -7.41 14.15 -6.87
CA PRO A 219 -7.91 12.83 -6.52
C PRO A 219 -9.13 12.93 -5.59
N ALA A 220 -10.16 12.13 -5.88
CA ALA A 220 -11.41 12.18 -5.14
C ALA A 220 -11.24 11.82 -3.66
N VAL A 221 -10.34 10.86 -3.38
CA VAL A 221 -9.96 10.45 -2.03
C VAL A 221 -8.44 10.39 -1.93
N ILE A 222 -7.90 10.93 -0.84
CA ILE A 222 -6.49 10.81 -0.45
C ILE A 222 -6.43 10.04 0.86
N VAL A 223 -5.51 9.09 0.96
CA VAL A 223 -5.12 8.42 2.21
C VAL A 223 -3.65 8.73 2.47
N THR A 224 -3.33 9.13 3.70
CA THR A 224 -1.94 9.39 4.12
C THR A 224 -1.66 8.76 5.46
N GLU A 225 -0.41 8.37 5.69
CA GLU A 225 0.06 7.95 7.00
C GLU A 225 0.10 9.13 7.99
N GLU A 226 -0.18 8.85 9.25
CA GLU A 226 -0.11 9.83 10.34
C GLU A 226 1.25 9.77 11.05
N TYR A 227 2.25 10.37 10.43
CA TYR A 227 3.59 10.44 10.98
C TYR A 227 3.68 11.50 12.10
N MET A 228 3.45 11.07 13.34
CA MET A 228 3.40 11.97 14.52
C MET A 228 4.78 12.32 15.09
N ALA A 229 5.84 11.67 14.65
CA ALA A 229 7.19 11.93 15.15
C ALA A 229 7.76 13.29 14.72
N ASN A 230 7.15 13.92 13.69
CA ASN A 230 7.44 15.30 13.32
C ASN A 230 6.14 16.13 13.29
N PRO A 231 5.72 16.72 14.42
CA PRO A 231 4.47 17.46 14.51
C PRO A 231 4.36 18.63 13.51
N ALA A 232 5.48 19.30 13.20
CA ALA A 232 5.48 20.42 12.25
C ALA A 232 5.15 19.94 10.82
N LYS A 233 5.68 18.81 10.37
CA LYS A 233 5.32 18.19 9.07
C LYS A 233 3.87 17.74 9.07
N HIS A 234 3.41 17.15 10.16
CA HIS A 234 2.03 16.71 10.32
C HIS A 234 1.05 17.88 10.20
N GLU A 235 1.27 18.96 10.94
CA GLU A 235 0.46 20.18 10.86
C GLU A 235 0.50 20.81 9.45
N ALA A 236 1.67 20.86 8.82
CA ALA A 236 1.83 21.40 7.47
C ALA A 236 1.07 20.55 6.43
N LYS A 237 1.06 19.22 6.54
CA LYS A 237 0.26 18.31 5.71
C LYS A 237 -1.24 18.62 5.84
N TYR A 238 -1.74 18.74 7.06
CA TYR A 238 -3.14 19.07 7.32
C TYR A 238 -3.52 20.44 6.78
N ALA A 239 -2.69 21.45 7.04
CA ALA A 239 -2.90 22.82 6.53
C ALA A 239 -2.93 22.86 4.99
N MET A 240 -2.01 22.13 4.34
CA MET A 240 -1.94 22.06 2.88
C MET A 240 -3.18 21.38 2.28
N LEU A 241 -3.61 20.23 2.81
CA LEU A 241 -4.81 19.55 2.35
C LEU A 241 -6.05 20.42 2.55
N GLY A 242 -6.20 21.05 3.72
CA GLY A 242 -7.28 21.98 4.01
C GLY A 242 -7.30 23.20 3.09
N ALA A 243 -6.13 23.81 2.80
CA ALA A 243 -6.00 24.93 1.87
C ALA A 243 -6.42 24.58 0.44
N ASN A 244 -6.26 23.31 0.03
CA ASN A 244 -6.72 22.76 -1.25
C ASN A 244 -8.18 22.26 -1.19
N GLY A 245 -8.91 22.54 -0.10
CA GLY A 245 -10.33 22.24 0.06
C GLY A 245 -10.64 20.80 0.45
N TYR A 246 -9.63 19.96 0.71
CA TYR A 246 -9.86 18.60 1.20
C TYR A 246 -10.40 18.62 2.63
N ARG A 247 -11.33 17.71 2.91
CA ARG A 247 -11.94 17.54 4.22
C ARG A 247 -11.54 16.22 4.82
N LEU A 248 -11.08 16.24 6.06
CA LEU A 248 -10.82 15.02 6.82
C LEU A 248 -12.13 14.25 7.00
N HIS A 249 -12.16 13.02 6.55
CA HIS A 249 -13.32 12.13 6.66
C HIS A 249 -13.17 11.14 7.82
N HIS A 250 -11.99 10.55 7.96
CA HIS A 250 -11.76 9.50 8.94
C HIS A 250 -10.28 9.41 9.29
N VAL A 251 -10.00 9.01 10.53
CA VAL A 251 -8.66 8.60 10.98
C VAL A 251 -8.77 7.15 11.45
N THR A 252 -7.94 6.26 10.92
CA THR A 252 -7.98 4.82 11.17
C THR A 252 -6.99 4.40 12.23
N GLY A 253 -7.23 3.24 12.86
CA GLY A 253 -6.30 2.48 13.68
C GLY A 253 -5.45 3.30 14.66
N ASP A 254 -6.04 3.81 15.73
CA ASP A 254 -5.34 4.57 16.78
C ASP A 254 -4.51 5.78 16.27
N GLY A 255 -4.91 6.33 15.12
CA GLY A 255 -4.22 7.46 14.50
C GLY A 255 -3.19 7.06 13.43
N ALA A 256 -3.29 5.87 12.84
CA ALA A 256 -2.30 5.41 11.88
C ALA A 256 -2.41 6.05 10.49
N ASN A 257 -3.64 6.18 9.97
CA ASN A 257 -3.88 6.75 8.65
C ASN A 257 -5.05 7.74 8.66
N SER A 258 -4.99 8.78 7.83
CA SER A 258 -6.09 9.72 7.59
C SER A 258 -6.65 9.58 6.18
N ILE A 259 -7.98 9.69 6.07
CA ILE A 259 -8.73 9.64 4.81
C ILE A 259 -9.35 11.00 4.56
N TRP A 260 -9.04 11.59 3.41
CA TRP A 260 -9.45 12.92 3.01
C TRP A 260 -10.31 12.88 1.76
N LEU A 261 -11.35 13.69 1.70
CA LEU A 261 -12.25 13.81 0.57
C LEU A 261 -12.05 15.14 -0.15
N ALA A 262 -12.00 15.09 -1.47
CA ALA A 262 -11.92 16.27 -2.32
C ALA A 262 -13.12 17.22 -2.11
N PRO A 263 -12.97 18.52 -2.39
CA PRO A 263 -14.08 19.47 -2.26
C PRO A 263 -15.29 19.12 -3.13
N SER A 264 -15.07 18.49 -4.28
CA SER A 264 -16.11 18.05 -5.21
C SER A 264 -16.74 16.68 -4.84
N PHE A 265 -16.17 15.97 -3.86
CA PHE A 265 -16.63 14.61 -3.52
C PHE A 265 -17.94 14.65 -2.72
N ALA A 266 -19.02 14.12 -3.30
CA ALA A 266 -20.30 13.95 -2.64
C ALA A 266 -20.42 12.52 -2.09
N ILE A 267 -20.67 12.39 -0.78
CA ILE A 267 -21.04 11.09 -0.21
C ILE A 267 -22.49 10.83 -0.64
N VAL A 268 -22.68 9.83 -1.50
CA VAL A 268 -24.03 9.35 -1.83
C VAL A 268 -24.56 8.59 -0.62
N ALA A 269 -25.66 9.09 -0.03
CA ALA A 269 -26.29 8.54 1.16
C ALA A 269 -26.95 7.18 0.89
#